data_e51cec2fd0249de464dc846036405e95
#
_entry.id   e51cec2fd0249de464dc846036405e95
#
_cell.length_a   1.000
_cell.length_b   1.000
_cell.length_c   1.000
_cell.angle_alpha   90.00
_cell.angle_beta   90.00
_cell.angle_gamma   90.00
#
_symmetry.space_group_name_H-M   'P 1'
#
loop_
_entity.id
_entity.type
_entity.pdbx_description
1 polymer ?
#
loop_
_entity_poly.entity_id
_entity_poly.type
_entity_poly.pdbx_seq_one_letter_code
_entity_poly.pdbx_strand_id
1 'polypeptide(L)'
;LSQAPFMVLTGEPGLGKTSLLQKLVAEHGTRHRIGLVTNARYNIEHLLPWILLSLGLSTKRLDPIEAYHMFSEYLAQESKSHRRVILIIDEAQNLGAELLEELRLLSNLNDGKTLKLQMILSGQPDLYTLLQRIDMTQFAQRIVVDYHLKPLTDVDTGHYIRHRLRVAGGHAALFTNKACALVHRLSQGNPRLINQVSDRALTYGYAEQAKVITSKLVAQAALDRTKGGILPL
;
A
#
# COMPACT_ATOMS: atom_id res chain seq x y z
N LEU A 1 17.30 -3.06 -1.60
CA LEU A 1 16.79 -2.38 -0.40
C LEU A 1 17.89 -1.44 0.11
N SER A 2 17.55 -0.14 0.25
CA SER A 2 18.48 0.86 0.76
C SER A 2 18.84 0.57 2.22
N GLN A 3 19.89 1.23 2.74
CA GLN A 3 20.22 1.19 4.16
C GLN A 3 19.42 2.24 4.97
N ALA A 4 18.22 2.57 4.53
CA ALA A 4 17.35 3.54 5.15
C ALA A 4 16.53 2.91 6.26
N PRO A 5 16.57 3.42 7.50
CA PRO A 5 15.71 2.92 8.58
C PRO A 5 14.22 3.17 8.28
N PHE A 6 13.87 4.30 7.66
CA PHE A 6 12.52 4.62 7.25
C PHE A 6 12.40 4.88 5.75
N MET A 7 11.35 4.33 5.18
CA MET A 7 10.87 4.63 3.82
C MET A 7 9.40 5.01 3.90
N VAL A 8 8.96 5.97 3.10
CA VAL A 8 7.59 6.45 3.06
C VAL A 8 7.02 6.26 1.66
N LEU A 9 5.83 5.66 1.58
CA LEU A 9 5.05 5.49 0.35
C LEU A 9 3.70 6.19 0.52
N THR A 10 3.50 7.31 -0.13
CA THR A 10 2.22 8.01 -0.10
C THR A 10 1.49 7.93 -1.44
N GLY A 11 0.23 8.26 -1.43
CA GLY A 11 -0.59 8.36 -2.64
C GLY A 11 -2.08 8.31 -2.30
N GLU A 12 -2.89 8.78 -3.23
CA GLU A 12 -4.35 8.80 -3.09
C GLU A 12 -4.95 7.40 -2.85
N PRO A 13 -6.12 7.33 -2.24
CA PRO A 13 -6.86 6.07 -2.10
C PRO A 13 -7.10 5.39 -3.46
N GLY A 14 -6.87 4.08 -3.52
CA GLY A 14 -7.13 3.31 -4.73
C GLY A 14 -5.99 3.24 -5.75
N LEU A 15 -4.84 3.92 -5.51
CA LEU A 15 -3.68 3.88 -6.39
C LEU A 15 -2.90 2.56 -6.35
N GLY A 16 -3.21 1.66 -5.42
CA GLY A 16 -2.60 0.33 -5.36
C GLY A 16 -1.44 0.21 -4.37
N LYS A 17 -1.29 1.12 -3.40
CA LYS A 17 -0.26 1.05 -2.34
C LYS A 17 -0.22 -0.32 -1.66
N THR A 18 -1.33 -0.77 -1.12
CA THR A 18 -1.44 -2.08 -0.45
C THR A 18 -1.08 -3.25 -1.37
N SER A 19 -1.48 -3.21 -2.65
CA SER A 19 -1.11 -4.24 -3.62
C SER A 19 0.40 -4.28 -3.89
N LEU A 20 1.05 -3.10 -3.94
CA LEU A 20 2.50 -3.00 -4.07
C LEU A 20 3.21 -3.58 -2.85
N LEU A 21 2.72 -3.28 -1.64
CA LEU A 21 3.25 -3.83 -0.39
C LEU A 21 3.08 -5.36 -0.32
N GLN A 22 1.92 -5.88 -0.70
CA GLN A 22 1.68 -7.33 -0.78
C GLN A 22 2.63 -8.02 -1.75
N LYS A 23 2.90 -7.40 -2.90
CA LYS A 23 3.88 -7.91 -3.86
C LYS A 23 5.29 -7.90 -3.27
N LEU A 24 5.69 -6.85 -2.58
CA LEU A 24 6.96 -6.78 -1.87
C LEU A 24 7.10 -7.91 -0.84
N VAL A 25 6.05 -8.18 -0.06
CA VAL A 25 6.02 -9.30 0.91
C VAL A 25 6.20 -10.64 0.19
N ALA A 26 5.49 -10.86 -0.91
CA ALA A 26 5.56 -12.12 -1.67
C ALA A 26 6.96 -12.35 -2.28
N GLU A 27 7.61 -11.30 -2.77
CA GLU A 27 8.92 -11.42 -3.44
C GLU A 27 10.11 -11.51 -2.46
N HIS A 28 9.99 -10.89 -1.29
CA HIS A 28 11.11 -10.75 -0.35
C HIS A 28 10.94 -11.48 0.98
N GLY A 29 9.75 -12.03 1.26
CA GLY A 29 9.45 -12.70 2.53
C GLY A 29 10.27 -13.96 2.81
N THR A 30 10.90 -14.56 1.80
CA THR A 30 11.82 -15.69 1.97
C THR A 30 13.21 -15.26 2.45
N ARG A 31 13.65 -14.05 2.07
CA ARG A 31 14.99 -13.52 2.40
C ARG A 31 14.99 -12.67 3.66
N HIS A 32 13.87 -12.08 4.00
CA HIS A 32 13.72 -11.15 5.11
C HIS A 32 12.55 -11.56 5.99
N ARG A 33 12.54 -11.12 7.23
CA ARG A 33 11.37 -11.23 8.09
C ARG A 33 10.50 -9.99 7.88
N ILE A 34 9.30 -10.18 7.39
CA ILE A 34 8.40 -9.06 7.08
C ILE A 34 7.18 -9.14 7.98
N GLY A 35 7.02 -8.13 8.83
CA GLY A 35 5.79 -7.88 9.58
C GLY A 35 4.93 -6.86 8.84
N LEU A 36 3.65 -7.15 8.66
CA LEU A 36 2.70 -6.24 8.03
C LEU A 36 1.61 -5.88 9.04
N VAL A 37 1.59 -4.63 9.46
CA VAL A 37 0.55 -4.05 10.30
C VAL A 37 -0.42 -3.30 9.39
N THR A 38 -1.62 -3.86 9.24
CA THR A 38 -2.72 -3.24 8.49
C THR A 38 -3.78 -2.74 9.47
N ASN A 39 -4.52 -1.72 9.09
CA ASN A 39 -5.62 -1.18 9.91
C ASN A 39 -5.19 -0.70 11.30
N ALA A 40 -4.07 0.01 11.39
CA ALA A 40 -3.73 0.77 12.59
C ALA A 40 -4.88 1.76 12.88
N ARG A 41 -5.81 1.38 13.79
CA ARG A 41 -6.98 2.18 14.17
C ARG A 41 -6.61 3.16 15.28
N TYR A 42 -7.36 4.24 15.39
CA TYR A 42 -7.19 5.33 16.36
C TYR A 42 -7.15 4.93 17.86
N ASN A 43 -7.32 3.64 18.22
CA ASN A 43 -7.39 3.17 19.61
C ASN A 43 -6.25 2.21 19.98
N ILE A 44 -5.10 2.31 19.33
CA ILE A 44 -3.91 1.54 19.73
C ILE A 44 -3.14 2.39 20.74
N GLU A 45 -3.05 1.94 22.00
CA GLU A 45 -2.23 2.59 23.01
C GLU A 45 -0.74 2.38 22.76
N HIS A 46 -0.36 1.17 22.33
CA HIS A 46 1.03 0.80 22.01
C HIS A 46 1.10 -0.02 20.73
N LEU A 47 2.06 0.31 19.88
CA LEU A 47 2.22 -0.34 18.57
C LEU A 47 3.03 -1.65 18.67
N LEU A 48 3.92 -1.76 19.63
CA LEU A 48 4.84 -2.89 19.77
C LEU A 48 4.14 -4.26 19.86
N PRO A 49 3.03 -4.45 20.60
CA PRO A 49 2.30 -5.72 20.59
C PRO A 49 1.81 -6.14 19.19
N TRP A 50 1.34 -5.19 18.39
CA TRP A 50 0.91 -5.43 17.00
C TRP A 50 2.07 -5.78 16.08
N ILE A 51 3.22 -5.15 16.30
CA ILE A 51 4.47 -5.48 15.61
C ILE A 51 4.88 -6.91 15.91
N LEU A 52 4.93 -7.30 17.18
CA LEU A 52 5.28 -8.67 17.60
C LEU A 52 4.32 -9.68 16.97
N LEU A 53 3.01 -9.42 17.03
CA LEU A 53 1.99 -10.28 16.42
C LEU A 53 2.20 -10.43 14.91
N SER A 54 2.50 -9.34 14.21
CA SER A 54 2.74 -9.35 12.75
C SER A 54 3.96 -10.19 12.35
N LEU A 55 4.92 -10.37 13.27
CA LEU A 55 6.11 -11.21 13.12
C LEU A 55 5.90 -12.65 13.59
N GLY A 56 4.68 -13.00 14.05
CA GLY A 56 4.34 -14.34 14.55
C GLY A 56 4.80 -14.60 15.99
N LEU A 57 5.12 -13.56 16.75
CA LEU A 57 5.54 -13.65 18.14
C LEU A 57 4.33 -13.56 19.08
N SER A 58 4.40 -14.29 20.21
CA SER A 58 3.31 -14.25 21.21
C SER A 58 3.39 -12.98 22.04
N THR A 59 2.23 -12.35 22.24
CA THR A 59 2.10 -11.13 23.05
C THR A 59 1.35 -11.36 24.36
N LYS A 60 1.05 -12.62 24.70
CA LYS A 60 0.25 -12.94 25.89
C LYS A 60 1.03 -12.60 27.16
N ARG A 61 0.45 -11.71 27.99
CA ARG A 61 0.95 -11.33 29.33
C ARG A 61 2.33 -10.64 29.36
N LEU A 62 2.75 -10.02 28.27
CA LEU A 62 3.99 -9.23 28.26
C LEU A 62 3.69 -7.82 28.78
N ASP A 63 4.51 -7.36 29.73
CA ASP A 63 4.57 -5.93 30.04
C ASP A 63 5.33 -5.17 28.91
N PRO A 64 5.27 -3.84 28.86
CA PRO A 64 5.95 -3.06 27.82
C PRO A 64 7.46 -3.27 27.77
N ILE A 65 8.11 -3.51 28.91
CA ILE A 65 9.55 -3.73 29.00
C ILE A 65 9.90 -5.11 28.43
N GLU A 66 9.17 -6.14 28.84
CA GLU A 66 9.31 -7.50 28.32
C GLU A 66 9.08 -7.56 26.79
N ALA A 67 8.07 -6.85 26.30
CA ALA A 67 7.79 -6.75 24.88
C ALA A 67 8.96 -6.11 24.11
N TYR A 68 9.55 -5.05 24.66
CA TYR A 68 10.72 -4.38 24.06
C TYR A 68 11.95 -5.29 24.05
N HIS A 69 12.23 -6.00 25.15
CA HIS A 69 13.32 -6.96 25.23
C HIS A 69 13.15 -8.09 24.23
N MET A 70 11.97 -8.70 24.18
CA MET A 70 11.64 -9.75 23.21
C MET A 70 11.89 -9.28 21.78
N PHE A 71 11.44 -8.08 21.41
CA PHE A 71 11.65 -7.53 20.08
C PHE A 71 13.13 -7.29 19.79
N SER A 72 13.89 -6.74 20.76
CA SER A 72 15.32 -6.50 20.63
C SER A 72 16.11 -7.81 20.42
N GLU A 73 15.80 -8.85 21.19
CA GLU A 73 16.41 -10.17 21.06
C GLU A 73 16.08 -10.80 19.70
N TYR A 74 14.81 -10.69 19.28
CA TYR A 74 14.40 -11.16 17.97
C TYR A 74 15.18 -10.51 16.83
N LEU A 75 15.34 -9.17 16.87
CA LEU A 75 16.14 -8.45 15.88
C LEU A 75 17.61 -8.92 15.88
N ALA A 76 18.19 -9.14 17.05
CA ALA A 76 19.56 -9.63 17.19
C ALA A 76 19.71 -11.05 16.62
N GLN A 77 18.75 -11.93 16.86
CA GLN A 77 18.74 -13.31 16.35
C GLN A 77 18.62 -13.35 14.82
N GLU A 78 17.69 -12.58 14.25
CA GLU A 78 17.51 -12.50 12.80
C GLU A 78 18.75 -11.90 12.12
N SER A 79 19.37 -10.88 12.73
CA SER A 79 20.59 -10.27 12.24
C SER A 79 21.77 -11.26 12.21
N LYS A 80 21.94 -12.12 13.24
CA LYS A 80 22.93 -13.20 13.24
C LYS A 80 22.72 -14.19 12.09
N SER A 81 21.47 -14.37 11.66
CA SER A 81 21.10 -15.22 10.52
C SER A 81 21.18 -14.47 9.18
N HIS A 82 21.78 -13.29 9.13
CA HIS A 82 21.86 -12.40 7.95
C HIS A 82 20.50 -12.03 7.37
N ARG A 83 19.45 -12.05 8.18
CA ARG A 83 18.11 -11.63 7.81
C ARG A 83 17.79 -10.28 8.43
N ARG A 84 17.21 -9.41 7.64
CA ARG A 84 16.70 -8.11 8.09
C ARG A 84 15.23 -8.25 8.45
N VAL A 85 14.80 -7.57 9.49
CA VAL A 85 13.38 -7.40 9.81
C VAL A 85 12.87 -6.15 9.10
N ILE A 86 11.79 -6.30 8.34
CA ILE A 86 11.11 -5.22 7.63
C ILE A 86 9.71 -5.10 8.21
N LEU A 87 9.40 -3.97 8.80
CA LEU A 87 8.04 -3.65 9.25
C LEU A 87 7.35 -2.78 8.22
N ILE A 88 6.18 -3.20 7.81
CA ILE A 88 5.32 -2.44 6.92
C ILE A 88 4.11 -1.99 7.72
N ILE A 89 3.89 -0.68 7.78
CA ILE A 89 2.72 -0.09 8.42
C ILE A 89 1.87 0.53 7.31
N ASP A 90 0.73 -0.08 7.03
CA ASP A 90 -0.22 0.45 6.04
C ASP A 90 -1.24 1.37 6.72
N GLU A 91 -1.73 2.38 6.00
CA GLU A 91 -2.59 3.46 6.50
C GLU A 91 -1.96 4.21 7.71
N ALA A 92 -0.65 4.47 7.63
CA ALA A 92 0.15 5.03 8.72
C ALA A 92 -0.29 6.43 9.17
N GLN A 93 -1.05 7.19 8.36
CA GLN A 93 -1.66 8.46 8.78
C GLN A 93 -2.61 8.29 9.97
N ASN A 94 -3.11 7.08 10.22
CA ASN A 94 -4.02 6.80 11.33
C ASN A 94 -3.30 6.62 12.68
N LEU A 95 -1.96 6.52 12.69
CA LEU A 95 -1.19 6.31 13.93
C LEU A 95 -1.15 7.57 14.81
N GLY A 96 -1.15 8.76 14.20
CA GLY A 96 -0.85 9.98 14.92
C GLY A 96 0.63 10.13 15.29
N ALA A 97 0.96 11.28 15.87
CA ALA A 97 2.35 11.62 16.19
C ALA A 97 2.97 10.71 17.26
N GLU A 98 2.20 10.35 18.29
CA GLU A 98 2.68 9.55 19.43
C GLU A 98 3.16 8.15 19.01
N LEU A 99 2.36 7.43 18.22
CA LEU A 99 2.75 6.09 17.75
C LEU A 99 3.85 6.13 16.68
N LEU A 100 3.90 7.20 15.88
CA LEU A 100 5.05 7.41 14.97
C LEU A 100 6.33 7.64 15.78
N GLU A 101 6.26 8.38 16.88
CA GLU A 101 7.41 8.56 17.77
C GLU A 101 7.85 7.24 18.43
N GLU A 102 6.91 6.35 18.80
CA GLU A 102 7.23 4.99 19.24
C GLU A 102 8.05 4.24 18.16
N LEU A 103 7.66 4.31 16.89
CA LEU A 103 8.45 3.73 15.78
C LEU A 103 9.84 4.35 15.68
N ARG A 104 9.96 5.66 15.88
CA ARG A 104 11.26 6.33 15.88
C ARG A 104 12.18 5.78 16.98
N LEU A 105 11.64 5.57 18.18
CA LEU A 105 12.38 4.98 19.29
C LEU A 105 12.80 3.55 18.97
N LEU A 106 11.94 2.72 18.39
CA LEU A 106 12.28 1.36 17.96
C LEU A 106 13.38 1.35 16.90
N SER A 107 13.50 2.37 16.06
CA SER A 107 14.58 2.47 15.08
C SER A 107 15.97 2.61 15.72
N ASN A 108 16.08 3.00 17.00
CA ASN A 108 17.35 3.06 17.75
C ASN A 108 17.93 1.66 18.06
N LEU A 109 17.17 0.58 17.85
CA LEU A 109 17.67 -0.80 17.94
C LEU A 109 18.64 -1.15 16.79
N ASN A 110 18.75 -0.30 15.78
CA ASN A 110 19.84 -0.33 14.82
C ASN A 110 21.11 0.22 15.48
N ASP A 111 22.23 -0.48 15.32
CA ASP A 111 23.51 -0.13 15.99
C ASP A 111 24.41 0.80 15.15
N GLY A 112 23.90 1.38 14.09
CA GLY A 112 24.62 2.26 13.16
C GLY A 112 25.55 1.55 12.19
N LYS A 113 25.94 0.29 12.47
CA LYS A 113 26.76 -0.54 11.59
C LYS A 113 25.92 -1.50 10.77
N THR A 114 24.86 -2.03 11.35
CA THR A 114 23.98 -3.02 10.74
C THR A 114 22.53 -2.55 10.81
N LEU A 115 21.85 -2.50 9.68
CA LEU A 115 20.42 -2.22 9.63
C LEU A 115 19.65 -3.51 9.91
N LYS A 116 19.30 -3.72 11.18
CA LYS A 116 18.53 -4.87 11.68
C LYS A 116 17.04 -4.71 11.39
N LEU A 117 16.54 -3.48 11.55
CA LEU A 117 15.15 -3.07 11.42
C LEU A 117 15.00 -1.99 10.36
N GLN A 118 14.17 -2.25 9.37
CA GLN A 118 13.74 -1.29 8.35
C GLN A 118 12.23 -1.12 8.44
N MET A 119 11.73 0.09 8.30
CA MET A 119 10.31 0.40 8.38
C MET A 119 9.83 1.07 7.10
N ILE A 120 8.69 0.61 6.59
CA ILE A 120 8.01 1.16 5.43
C ILE A 120 6.66 1.68 5.90
N LEU A 121 6.47 2.98 5.85
CA LEU A 121 5.20 3.63 6.16
C LEU A 121 4.46 3.86 4.86
N SER A 122 3.26 3.32 4.75
CA SER A 122 2.37 3.55 3.63
C SER A 122 1.15 4.32 4.09
N GLY A 123 0.75 5.34 3.35
CA GLY A 123 -0.39 6.17 3.74
C GLY A 123 -0.95 7.05 2.64
N GLN A 124 -1.99 7.78 3.01
CA GLN A 124 -2.59 8.81 2.17
C GLN A 124 -1.74 10.10 2.24
N PRO A 125 -2.00 11.12 1.42
CA PRO A 125 -1.27 12.38 1.46
C PRO A 125 -1.23 13.04 2.85
N ASP A 126 -2.24 12.80 3.69
CA ASP A 126 -2.29 13.28 5.08
C ASP A 126 -1.10 12.80 5.92
N LEU A 127 -0.53 11.63 5.61
CA LEU A 127 0.70 11.14 6.25
C LEU A 127 1.86 12.11 5.98
N TYR A 128 1.96 12.63 4.77
CA TYR A 128 3.01 13.59 4.42
C TYR A 128 2.85 14.89 5.22
N THR A 129 1.63 15.39 5.31
CA THR A 129 1.30 16.58 6.11
C THR A 129 1.63 16.38 7.59
N LEU A 130 1.33 15.19 8.14
CA LEU A 130 1.66 14.84 9.52
C LEU A 130 3.18 14.84 9.76
N LEU A 131 3.95 14.23 8.84
CA LEU A 131 5.41 14.13 8.94
C LEU A 131 6.13 15.48 8.76
N GLN A 132 5.49 16.48 8.15
CA GLN A 132 6.02 17.85 8.00
C GLN A 132 5.80 18.75 9.23
N ARG A 133 5.07 18.29 10.23
CA ARG A 133 4.85 19.07 11.45
C ARG A 133 6.16 19.31 12.19
N ILE A 134 6.23 20.42 12.93
CA ILE A 134 7.42 20.82 13.70
C ILE A 134 7.81 19.76 14.75
N ASP A 135 6.81 19.18 15.42
CA ASP A 135 6.99 18.13 16.42
C ASP A 135 7.47 16.79 15.83
N MET A 136 7.39 16.61 14.50
CA MET A 136 7.85 15.42 13.79
C MET A 136 9.22 15.59 13.12
N THR A 137 9.91 16.71 13.33
CA THR A 137 11.19 17.00 12.66
C THR A 137 12.24 15.91 12.88
N GLN A 138 12.37 15.37 14.10
CA GLN A 138 13.33 14.30 14.41
C GLN A 138 13.00 12.98 13.72
N PHE A 139 11.70 12.69 13.53
CA PHE A 139 11.25 11.55 12.77
C PHE A 139 11.56 11.73 11.27
N ALA A 140 11.19 12.89 10.72
CA ALA A 140 11.38 13.21 9.30
C ALA A 140 12.87 13.10 8.87
N GLN A 141 13.82 13.47 9.72
CA GLN A 141 15.25 13.33 9.46
C GLN A 141 15.73 11.88 9.29
N ARG A 142 14.95 10.90 9.73
CA ARG A 142 15.26 9.46 9.56
C ARG A 142 14.66 8.85 8.29
N ILE A 143 13.80 9.59 7.61
CA ILE A 143 13.25 9.18 6.32
C ILE A 143 14.32 9.45 5.26
N VAL A 144 14.80 8.40 4.63
CA VAL A 144 15.84 8.50 3.58
C VAL A 144 15.22 8.36 2.18
N VAL A 145 14.10 7.66 2.09
CA VAL A 145 13.38 7.45 0.83
C VAL A 145 11.93 7.78 1.04
N ASP A 146 11.42 8.69 0.24
CA ASP A 146 9.99 8.96 0.11
C ASP A 146 9.57 8.81 -1.35
N TYR A 147 8.41 8.25 -1.56
CA TYR A 147 7.83 8.09 -2.87
C TYR A 147 6.33 8.39 -2.84
N HIS A 148 5.92 9.27 -3.71
CA HIS A 148 4.51 9.58 -3.92
C HIS A 148 3.98 8.85 -5.16
N LEU A 149 3.08 7.88 -4.94
CA LEU A 149 2.48 7.09 -6.00
C LEU A 149 1.49 7.96 -6.78
N LYS A 150 1.74 8.10 -8.07
CA LYS A 150 0.91 8.90 -8.98
C LYS A 150 -0.13 8.02 -9.68
N PRO A 151 -1.26 8.61 -10.12
CA PRO A 151 -2.18 7.92 -11.01
C PRO A 151 -1.50 7.41 -12.28
N LEU A 152 -2.06 6.37 -12.89
CA LEU A 152 -1.57 5.83 -14.15
C LEU A 152 -1.78 6.84 -15.29
N THR A 153 -0.83 6.90 -16.20
CA THR A 153 -1.00 7.64 -17.45
C THR A 153 -2.03 6.97 -18.37
N ASP A 154 -2.45 7.61 -19.45
CA ASP A 154 -3.34 7.01 -20.45
C ASP A 154 -2.74 5.72 -21.03
N VAL A 155 -1.45 5.75 -21.36
CA VAL A 155 -0.72 4.58 -21.87
C VAL A 155 -0.68 3.46 -20.83
N ASP A 156 -0.34 3.79 -19.58
CA ASP A 156 -0.27 2.81 -18.50
C ASP A 156 -1.66 2.25 -18.15
N THR A 157 -2.70 3.06 -18.23
CA THR A 157 -4.10 2.61 -18.07
C THR A 157 -4.44 1.54 -19.10
N GLY A 158 -4.07 1.76 -20.37
CA GLY A 158 -4.27 0.76 -21.43
C GLY A 158 -3.48 -0.54 -21.16
N HIS A 159 -2.23 -0.43 -20.71
CA HIS A 159 -1.41 -1.59 -20.33
C HIS A 159 -2.00 -2.33 -19.12
N TYR A 160 -2.48 -1.59 -18.13
CA TYR A 160 -3.10 -2.13 -16.93
C TYR A 160 -4.36 -2.94 -17.26
N ILE A 161 -5.29 -2.39 -18.06
CA ILE A 161 -6.51 -3.10 -18.49
C ILE A 161 -6.14 -4.41 -19.21
N ARG A 162 -5.22 -4.36 -20.18
CA ARG A 162 -4.78 -5.55 -20.91
C ARG A 162 -4.11 -6.58 -20.02
N HIS A 163 -3.32 -6.13 -19.04
CA HIS A 163 -2.71 -7.02 -18.05
C HIS A 163 -3.76 -7.72 -17.20
N ARG A 164 -4.75 -6.98 -16.68
CA ARG A 164 -5.84 -7.53 -15.86
C ARG A 164 -6.67 -8.55 -16.64
N LEU A 165 -6.98 -8.28 -17.91
CA LEU A 165 -7.66 -9.22 -18.78
C LEU A 165 -6.88 -10.52 -18.95
N ARG A 166 -5.57 -10.44 -19.22
CA ARG A 166 -4.70 -11.63 -19.34
C ARG A 166 -4.66 -12.46 -18.06
N VAL A 167 -4.51 -11.81 -16.92
CA VAL A 167 -4.50 -12.50 -15.61
C VAL A 167 -5.83 -13.20 -15.33
N ALA A 168 -6.95 -12.64 -15.80
CA ALA A 168 -8.27 -13.25 -15.70
C ALA A 168 -8.55 -14.32 -16.79
N GLY A 169 -7.56 -14.67 -17.62
CA GLY A 169 -7.72 -15.63 -18.72
C GLY A 169 -8.44 -15.10 -19.96
N GLY A 170 -8.70 -13.79 -20.00
CA GLY A 170 -9.38 -13.12 -21.11
C GLY A 170 -8.45 -12.64 -22.21
N HIS A 171 -9.03 -12.24 -23.34
CA HIS A 171 -8.29 -11.71 -24.48
C HIS A 171 -7.86 -10.27 -24.24
N ALA A 172 -6.54 -9.97 -24.36
CA ALA A 172 -5.99 -8.63 -24.09
C ALA A 172 -6.55 -7.51 -25.00
N ALA A 173 -7.03 -7.84 -26.19
CA ALA A 173 -7.60 -6.89 -27.15
C ALA A 173 -9.14 -6.72 -26.99
N LEU A 174 -9.73 -7.24 -25.89
CA LEU A 174 -11.17 -7.11 -25.65
C LEU A 174 -11.61 -5.64 -25.56
N PHE A 175 -10.80 -4.76 -25.01
CA PHE A 175 -11.03 -3.31 -25.02
C PHE A 175 -10.33 -2.65 -26.21
N THR A 176 -11.07 -1.84 -26.97
CA THR A 176 -10.44 -1.00 -28.01
C THR A 176 -9.58 0.10 -27.38
N ASN A 177 -8.61 0.65 -28.14
CA ASN A 177 -7.78 1.75 -27.64
C ASN A 177 -8.61 2.97 -27.23
N LYS A 178 -9.68 3.29 -28.01
CA LYS A 178 -10.62 4.38 -27.68
C LYS A 178 -11.39 4.10 -26.39
N ALA A 179 -11.70 2.83 -26.11
CA ALA A 179 -12.33 2.45 -24.84
C ALA A 179 -11.38 2.64 -23.67
N CYS A 180 -10.11 2.17 -23.78
CA CYS A 180 -9.10 2.39 -22.76
C CYS A 180 -8.87 3.88 -22.46
N ALA A 181 -8.78 4.72 -23.49
CA ALA A 181 -8.62 6.17 -23.32
C ALA A 181 -9.84 6.81 -22.63
N LEU A 182 -11.07 6.31 -22.90
CA LEU A 182 -12.25 6.79 -22.18
C LEU A 182 -12.27 6.33 -20.73
N VAL A 183 -11.87 5.07 -20.44
CA VAL A 183 -11.72 4.56 -19.08
C VAL A 183 -10.71 5.41 -18.32
N HIS A 184 -9.56 5.76 -18.92
CA HIS A 184 -8.58 6.65 -18.32
C HIS A 184 -9.20 8.00 -17.93
N ARG A 185 -9.90 8.66 -18.85
CA ARG A 185 -10.55 9.97 -18.57
C ARG A 185 -11.56 9.91 -17.43
N LEU A 186 -12.37 8.83 -17.37
CA LEU A 186 -13.38 8.65 -16.32
C LEU A 186 -12.78 8.27 -14.97
N SER A 187 -11.66 7.58 -14.96
CA SER A 187 -10.97 7.11 -13.73
C SER A 187 -9.84 8.04 -13.29
N GLN A 188 -9.43 8.99 -14.14
CA GLN A 188 -8.25 9.82 -13.93
C GLN A 188 -6.99 9.00 -13.62
N GLY A 189 -6.89 7.81 -14.19
CA GLY A 189 -5.76 6.91 -13.97
C GLY A 189 -5.75 6.20 -12.60
N ASN A 190 -6.82 6.30 -11.80
CA ASN A 190 -6.92 5.60 -10.52
C ASN A 190 -7.27 4.12 -10.75
N PRO A 191 -6.40 3.14 -10.37
CA PRO A 191 -6.62 1.71 -10.62
C PRO A 191 -7.93 1.16 -10.07
N ARG A 192 -8.38 1.63 -8.89
CA ARG A 192 -9.67 1.22 -8.33
C ARG A 192 -10.82 1.66 -9.23
N LEU A 193 -10.79 2.90 -9.71
CA LEU A 193 -11.82 3.43 -10.61
C LEU A 193 -11.71 2.79 -12.00
N ILE A 194 -10.49 2.53 -12.51
CA ILE A 194 -10.29 1.78 -13.77
C ILE A 194 -10.99 0.44 -13.69
N ASN A 195 -10.78 -0.33 -12.61
CA ASN A 195 -11.46 -1.61 -12.43
C ASN A 195 -12.98 -1.43 -12.41
N GLN A 196 -13.52 -0.50 -11.63
CA GLN A 196 -14.96 -0.27 -11.52
C GLN A 196 -15.61 0.09 -12.86
N VAL A 197 -14.98 0.97 -13.63
CA VAL A 197 -15.49 1.38 -14.96
C VAL A 197 -15.38 0.22 -15.93
N SER A 198 -14.27 -0.51 -15.91
CA SER A 198 -14.03 -1.65 -16.81
C SER A 198 -14.98 -2.80 -16.52
N ASP A 199 -15.20 -3.18 -15.25
CA ASP A 199 -16.11 -4.25 -14.86
C ASP A 199 -17.55 -3.97 -15.31
N ARG A 200 -18.01 -2.72 -15.16
CA ARG A 200 -19.32 -2.31 -15.68
C ARG A 200 -19.38 -2.41 -17.19
N ALA A 201 -18.38 -1.89 -17.89
CA ALA A 201 -18.35 -1.98 -19.36
C ALA A 201 -18.35 -3.43 -19.85
N LEU A 202 -17.68 -4.35 -19.13
CA LEU A 202 -17.74 -5.79 -19.40
C LEU A 202 -19.15 -6.35 -19.19
N THR A 203 -19.84 -5.95 -18.12
CA THR A 203 -21.22 -6.38 -17.85
C THR A 203 -22.17 -5.95 -18.99
N TYR A 204 -22.04 -4.69 -19.44
CA TYR A 204 -22.82 -4.19 -20.59
C TYR A 204 -22.48 -4.92 -21.88
N GLY A 205 -21.17 -5.12 -22.13
CA GLY A 205 -20.70 -5.88 -23.29
C GLY A 205 -21.25 -7.31 -23.31
N TYR A 206 -21.30 -7.95 -22.15
CA TYR A 206 -21.90 -9.28 -22.02
C TYR A 206 -23.41 -9.28 -22.32
N ALA A 207 -24.15 -8.33 -21.77
CA ALA A 207 -25.58 -8.21 -22.01
C ALA A 207 -25.91 -7.95 -23.49
N GLU A 208 -25.07 -7.17 -24.20
CA GLU A 208 -25.19 -6.89 -25.61
C GLU A 208 -24.53 -7.93 -26.54
N GLN A 209 -23.96 -9.00 -25.97
CA GLN A 209 -23.20 -10.04 -26.71
C GLN A 209 -22.09 -9.45 -27.59
N ALA A 210 -21.47 -8.38 -27.11
CA ALA A 210 -20.46 -7.63 -27.86
C ALA A 210 -19.14 -8.42 -27.91
N LYS A 211 -18.55 -8.55 -29.09
CA LYS A 211 -17.24 -9.20 -29.27
C LYS A 211 -16.07 -8.36 -28.74
N VAL A 212 -16.23 -7.05 -28.66
CA VAL A 212 -15.25 -6.09 -28.17
C VAL A 212 -15.91 -4.97 -27.38
N ILE A 213 -15.23 -4.46 -26.37
CA ILE A 213 -15.70 -3.32 -25.58
C ILE A 213 -15.24 -2.03 -26.27
N THR A 214 -16.21 -1.30 -26.77
CA THR A 214 -16.01 -0.01 -27.45
C THR A 214 -16.14 1.16 -26.48
N SER A 215 -15.71 2.35 -26.89
CA SER A 215 -15.95 3.58 -26.14
C SER A 215 -17.44 3.89 -25.94
N LYS A 216 -18.32 3.45 -26.85
CA LYS A 216 -19.77 3.60 -26.70
C LYS A 216 -20.30 2.81 -25.50
N LEU A 217 -19.88 1.54 -25.35
CA LEU A 217 -20.25 0.68 -24.21
C LEU A 217 -19.73 1.26 -22.89
N VAL A 218 -18.48 1.75 -22.87
CA VAL A 218 -17.92 2.41 -21.68
C VAL A 218 -18.72 3.66 -21.30
N ALA A 219 -19.09 4.51 -22.28
CA ALA A 219 -19.88 5.70 -22.05
C ALA A 219 -21.28 5.35 -21.50
N GLN A 220 -21.93 4.33 -22.06
CA GLN A 220 -23.23 3.85 -21.61
C GLN A 220 -23.19 3.33 -20.17
N ALA A 221 -22.20 2.51 -19.84
CA ALA A 221 -21.97 2.00 -18.50
C ALA A 221 -21.68 3.11 -17.46
N ALA A 222 -21.04 4.21 -17.90
CA ALA A 222 -20.77 5.37 -17.06
C ALA A 222 -22.03 6.21 -16.81
N LEU A 223 -22.87 6.44 -17.85
CA LEU A 223 -24.10 7.23 -17.74
C LEU A 223 -25.11 6.62 -16.76
N ASP A 224 -25.25 5.31 -16.72
CA ASP A 224 -26.16 4.64 -15.79
C ASP A 224 -25.71 4.76 -14.32
N ARG A 225 -24.42 4.96 -14.07
CA ARG A 225 -23.91 5.24 -12.72
C ARG A 225 -24.39 6.60 -12.20
N THR A 226 -24.46 7.60 -13.05
CA THR A 226 -24.91 8.95 -12.64
C THR A 226 -26.39 9.01 -12.35
N LYS A 227 -27.18 8.08 -12.89
CA LYS A 227 -28.64 8.03 -12.72
C LYS A 227 -29.15 7.19 -11.55
N GLY A 228 -28.32 6.28 -11.00
CA GLY A 228 -28.75 5.35 -9.94
C GLY A 228 -27.64 4.87 -8.99
N GLY A 229 -26.45 5.43 -9.05
CA GLY A 229 -25.32 5.01 -8.20
C GLY A 229 -25.26 5.75 -6.86
N ILE A 230 -24.91 5.01 -5.81
CA ILE A 230 -24.74 5.54 -4.44
C ILE A 230 -23.51 6.49 -4.33
N LEU A 231 -22.54 6.38 -5.26
CA LEU A 231 -21.33 7.19 -5.25
C LEU A 231 -21.22 7.99 -6.56
N PRO A 232 -20.96 9.31 -6.50
CA PRO A 232 -20.59 10.09 -7.68
C PRO A 232 -19.26 9.58 -8.29
N LEU A 233 -19.06 9.86 -9.55
CA LEU A 233 -17.77 9.70 -10.22
C LEU A 233 -16.78 10.75 -9.73
#